data_a8562a9a5efb503121505bcaf8417033
#
_entry.id   a8562a9a5efb503121505bcaf8417033
#
_cell.length_a   1.000
_cell.length_b   1.000
_cell.length_c   1.000
_cell.angle_alpha   90.00
_cell.angle_beta   90.00
_cell.angle_gamma   90.00
#
_symmetry.space_group_name_H-M   'P 1'
#
loop_
_entity.id
_entity.type
_entity.pdbx_description
1 polymer ?
#
loop_
_entity_poly.entity_id
_entity_poly.type
_entity_poly.pdbx_seq_one_letter_code
_entity_poly.pdbx_strand_id
1 'polypeptide(L)'
;MTKNNGGRLAGKVCGITGATGIAEAAALRFAAEGARLFVVALLESDCAALAERIGSSAEITWVAADLTDEADTERAFTRCAEAYGRLDALLACAGGSGRPFGDGPLHATSLQSWNTTVALNLNTAFLSSREAVKIMLDQASGGSIVYISSVAATNPVAGAFNTLAYSAAKGGINALTINGACQYGADGIRFNAILPALTLTPMAKRAASDPDTLDIVKARMPVSGGGPLSADDHAQAAVFLCSDESKHITGQLLRVDGGWGVN
;
A
#
# COMPACT_ATOMS: atom_id res chain seq x y z
N MET A 1 31.52 -9.45 7.15
CA MET A 1 30.11 -9.71 6.81
C MET A 1 29.48 -10.38 8.02
N THR A 2 28.81 -9.62 8.87
CA THR A 2 28.03 -10.16 9.99
C THR A 2 26.87 -10.96 9.41
N LYS A 3 26.78 -12.26 9.69
CA LYS A 3 25.62 -13.09 9.43
C LYS A 3 24.44 -12.44 10.18
N ASN A 4 23.55 -11.79 9.44
CA ASN A 4 22.30 -11.31 9.98
C ASN A 4 21.45 -12.57 10.24
N ASN A 5 21.39 -13.05 11.47
CA ASN A 5 20.59 -14.20 11.88
C ASN A 5 19.10 -13.86 12.02
N GLY A 6 18.69 -12.70 11.57
CA GLY A 6 17.31 -12.21 11.47
C GLY A 6 17.00 -11.84 10.03
N GLY A 7 15.71 -11.84 9.65
CA GLY A 7 15.25 -11.41 8.32
C GLY A 7 15.56 -9.94 8.02
N ARG A 8 15.25 -9.50 6.81
CA ARG A 8 15.53 -8.13 6.29
C ARG A 8 14.85 -7.01 7.07
N LEU A 9 13.81 -7.33 7.86
CA LEU A 9 13.06 -6.40 8.71
C LEU A 9 13.25 -6.71 10.21
N ALA A 10 14.25 -7.50 10.57
CA ALA A 10 14.48 -7.90 11.96
C ALA A 10 14.61 -6.69 12.89
N GLY A 11 13.78 -6.69 13.95
CA GLY A 11 13.74 -5.63 14.95
C GLY A 11 13.05 -4.33 14.54
N LYS A 12 12.59 -4.22 13.29
CA LYS A 12 11.81 -3.05 12.82
C LYS A 12 10.34 -3.17 13.22
N VAL A 13 9.72 -2.04 13.51
CA VAL A 13 8.27 -1.89 13.64
C VAL A 13 7.72 -1.44 12.29
N CYS A 14 6.89 -2.27 11.67
CA CYS A 14 6.31 -2.04 10.36
C CYS A 14 4.80 -1.85 10.47
N GLY A 15 4.34 -0.65 10.14
CA GLY A 15 2.93 -0.32 10.01
C GLY A 15 2.38 -0.76 8.65
N ILE A 16 1.15 -1.25 8.62
CA ILE A 16 0.45 -1.64 7.40
C ILE A 16 -0.99 -1.13 7.50
N THR A 17 -1.45 -0.38 6.50
CA THR A 17 -2.86 -0.03 6.41
C THR A 17 -3.58 -0.98 5.47
N GLY A 18 -4.74 -1.50 5.92
CA GLY A 18 -5.46 -2.62 5.31
C GLY A 18 -5.04 -3.97 5.90
N ALA A 19 -5.90 -4.98 5.77
CA ALA A 19 -5.69 -6.32 6.33
C ALA A 19 -5.98 -7.46 5.34
N THR A 20 -6.27 -7.15 4.07
CA THR A 20 -6.59 -8.15 3.04
C THR A 20 -5.78 -7.92 1.77
N GLY A 21 -5.68 -8.92 0.90
CA GLY A 21 -5.02 -8.83 -0.40
C GLY A 21 -3.53 -8.50 -0.28
N ILE A 22 -3.07 -7.39 -0.89
CA ILE A 22 -1.65 -7.01 -0.86
C ILE A 22 -1.19 -6.71 0.58
N ALA A 23 -2.03 -6.05 1.40
CA ALA A 23 -1.70 -5.76 2.79
C ALA A 23 -1.50 -7.05 3.61
N GLU A 24 -2.36 -8.04 3.44
CA GLU A 24 -2.25 -9.34 4.09
C GLU A 24 -0.98 -10.08 3.66
N ALA A 25 -0.71 -10.16 2.35
CA ALA A 25 0.50 -10.79 1.84
C ALA A 25 1.77 -10.10 2.38
N ALA A 26 1.76 -8.76 2.42
CA ALA A 26 2.86 -7.98 2.99
C ALA A 26 3.04 -8.24 4.49
N ALA A 27 1.95 -8.29 5.27
CA ALA A 27 2.02 -8.57 6.71
C ALA A 27 2.65 -9.94 6.99
N LEU A 28 2.25 -10.97 6.25
CA LEU A 28 2.84 -12.31 6.37
C LEU A 28 4.33 -12.33 5.99
N ARG A 29 4.71 -11.60 4.94
CA ARG A 29 6.12 -11.49 4.55
C ARG A 29 6.94 -10.69 5.56
N PHE A 30 6.40 -9.58 6.07
CA PHE A 30 7.08 -8.76 7.08
C PHE A 30 7.30 -9.55 8.36
N ALA A 31 6.30 -10.36 8.80
CA ALA A 31 6.44 -11.29 9.91
C ALA A 31 7.58 -12.31 9.67
N ALA A 32 7.61 -12.94 8.49
CA ALA A 32 8.63 -13.89 8.11
C ALA A 32 10.04 -13.27 8.03
N GLU A 33 10.13 -11.96 7.77
CA GLU A 33 11.38 -11.18 7.76
C GLU A 33 11.73 -10.58 9.14
N GLY A 34 11.03 -10.97 10.20
CA GLY A 34 11.35 -10.62 11.58
C GLY A 34 10.85 -9.25 12.05
N ALA A 35 9.89 -8.65 11.36
CA ALA A 35 9.27 -7.39 11.78
C ALA A 35 8.31 -7.60 12.96
N ARG A 36 8.14 -6.56 13.79
CA ARG A 36 6.98 -6.36 14.65
C ARG A 36 5.93 -5.58 13.86
N LEU A 37 4.66 -5.92 13.97
CA LEU A 37 3.62 -5.43 13.09
C LEU A 37 2.63 -4.52 13.80
N PHE A 38 2.32 -3.39 13.18
CA PHE A 38 1.20 -2.53 13.50
C PHE A 38 0.24 -2.51 12.32
N VAL A 39 -1.01 -2.99 12.51
CA VAL A 39 -1.99 -3.08 11.43
C VAL A 39 -3.20 -2.21 11.72
N VAL A 40 -3.62 -1.43 10.73
CA VAL A 40 -4.86 -0.63 10.80
C VAL A 40 -5.75 -0.96 9.62
N ALA A 41 -6.99 -1.38 9.87
CA ALA A 41 -7.99 -1.61 8.83
C ALA A 41 -9.38 -1.20 9.31
N LEU A 42 -10.32 -1.05 8.36
CA LEU A 42 -11.68 -0.61 8.67
C LEU A 42 -12.45 -1.63 9.52
N LEU A 43 -12.31 -2.92 9.19
CA LEU A 43 -13.07 -3.99 9.83
C LEU A 43 -12.24 -4.71 10.88
N GLU A 44 -12.75 -4.77 12.10
CA GLU A 44 -12.16 -5.53 13.21
C GLU A 44 -11.98 -7.01 12.86
N SER A 45 -12.95 -7.60 12.17
CA SER A 45 -12.90 -8.99 11.72
C SER A 45 -11.70 -9.28 10.80
N ASP A 46 -11.35 -8.34 9.91
CA ASP A 46 -10.21 -8.50 9.00
C ASP A 46 -8.87 -8.40 9.76
N CYS A 47 -8.80 -7.47 10.73
CA CYS A 47 -7.63 -7.34 11.60
C CYS A 47 -7.42 -8.60 12.43
N ALA A 48 -8.49 -9.13 13.06
CA ALA A 48 -8.44 -10.32 13.89
C ALA A 48 -8.06 -11.57 13.09
N ALA A 49 -8.64 -11.75 11.89
CA ALA A 49 -8.31 -12.85 11.00
C ALA A 49 -6.84 -12.81 10.54
N LEU A 50 -6.32 -11.62 10.23
CA LEU A 50 -4.90 -11.46 9.89
C LEU A 50 -4.00 -11.76 11.09
N ALA A 51 -4.35 -11.29 12.28
CA ALA A 51 -3.59 -11.56 13.51
C ALA A 51 -3.56 -13.07 13.83
N GLU A 52 -4.67 -13.78 13.65
CA GLU A 52 -4.73 -15.24 13.80
C GLU A 52 -3.80 -15.95 12.80
N ARG A 53 -3.77 -15.51 11.54
CA ARG A 53 -2.88 -16.08 10.51
C ARG A 53 -1.40 -15.84 10.78
N ILE A 54 -1.04 -14.69 11.37
CA ILE A 54 0.32 -14.38 11.79
C ILE A 54 0.69 -15.24 13.01
N GLY A 55 -0.25 -15.42 13.94
CA GLY A 55 -0.06 -16.26 15.13
C GLY A 55 1.18 -15.87 15.91
N SER A 56 2.06 -16.85 16.21
CA SER A 56 3.32 -16.64 16.95
C SER A 56 4.50 -16.23 16.06
N SER A 57 4.29 -16.01 14.75
CA SER A 57 5.38 -15.69 13.82
C SER A 57 5.94 -14.28 14.01
N ALA A 58 5.13 -13.35 14.54
CA ALA A 58 5.54 -12.00 14.87
C ALA A 58 4.68 -11.40 15.98
N GLU A 59 5.24 -10.42 16.69
CA GLU A 59 4.46 -9.53 17.55
C GLU A 59 3.58 -8.64 16.69
N ILE A 60 2.28 -8.60 16.97
CA ILE A 60 1.30 -7.81 16.22
C ILE A 60 0.37 -7.03 17.16
N THR A 61 0.25 -5.73 16.92
CA THR A 61 -0.82 -4.87 17.44
C THR A 61 -1.68 -4.41 16.27
N TRP A 62 -2.99 -4.40 16.44
CA TRP A 62 -3.88 -3.91 15.40
C TRP A 62 -4.99 -3.01 15.97
N VAL A 63 -5.54 -2.16 15.10
CA VAL A 63 -6.62 -1.23 15.42
C VAL A 63 -7.64 -1.22 14.27
N ALA A 64 -8.92 -1.34 14.61
CA ALA A 64 -9.98 -1.05 13.64
C ALA A 64 -10.24 0.46 13.62
N ALA A 65 -10.10 1.10 12.46
CA ALA A 65 -10.30 2.54 12.27
C ALA A 65 -10.67 2.89 10.82
N ASP A 66 -11.50 3.91 10.67
CA ASP A 66 -11.75 4.52 9.37
C ASP A 66 -10.64 5.52 9.03
N LEU A 67 -9.74 5.12 8.15
CA LEU A 67 -8.61 5.95 7.73
C LEU A 67 -9.02 7.11 6.80
N THR A 68 -10.29 7.26 6.45
CA THR A 68 -10.82 8.47 5.81
C THR A 68 -11.16 9.55 6.83
N ASP A 69 -11.29 9.17 8.11
CA ASP A 69 -11.52 10.07 9.24
C ASP A 69 -10.19 10.45 9.89
N GLU A 70 -9.97 11.75 10.08
CA GLU A 70 -8.73 12.29 10.63
C GLU A 70 -8.53 11.88 12.09
N ALA A 71 -9.58 11.99 12.92
CA ALA A 71 -9.49 11.68 14.34
C ALA A 71 -9.30 10.18 14.59
N ASP A 72 -9.95 9.34 13.78
CA ASP A 72 -9.77 7.88 13.82
C ASP A 72 -8.33 7.50 13.47
N THR A 73 -7.79 8.12 12.42
CA THR A 73 -6.41 7.88 11.99
C THR A 73 -5.41 8.30 13.08
N GLU A 74 -5.59 9.49 13.66
CA GLU A 74 -4.73 9.97 14.75
C GLU A 74 -4.76 9.03 15.96
N ARG A 75 -5.96 8.61 16.40
CA ARG A 75 -6.11 7.63 17.49
C ARG A 75 -5.42 6.31 17.19
N ALA A 76 -5.55 5.80 15.97
CA ALA A 76 -4.91 4.55 15.57
C ALA A 76 -3.38 4.64 15.66
N PHE A 77 -2.77 5.72 15.14
CA PHE A 77 -1.31 5.87 15.17
C PHE A 77 -0.77 6.21 16.57
N THR A 78 -1.57 6.86 17.43
CA THR A 78 -1.25 6.99 18.86
C THR A 78 -1.08 5.63 19.52
N ARG A 79 -1.93 4.63 19.19
CA ARG A 79 -1.77 3.26 19.69
C ARG A 79 -0.48 2.59 19.19
N CYS A 80 0.00 2.92 18.01
CA CYS A 80 1.31 2.47 17.54
C CYS A 80 2.44 3.02 18.42
N ALA A 81 2.42 4.33 18.67
CA ALA A 81 3.41 4.99 19.52
C ALA A 81 3.40 4.43 20.96
N GLU A 82 2.22 4.20 21.54
CA GLU A 82 2.06 3.60 22.88
C GLU A 82 2.59 2.16 22.93
N ALA A 83 2.31 1.33 21.90
CA ALA A 83 2.69 -0.08 21.90
C ALA A 83 4.18 -0.30 21.64
N TYR A 84 4.76 0.50 20.75
CA TYR A 84 6.10 0.24 20.24
C TYR A 84 7.11 1.36 20.47
N GLY A 85 6.67 2.58 20.77
CA GLY A 85 7.53 3.76 20.92
C GLY A 85 8.23 4.20 19.63
N ARG A 86 7.96 3.54 18.50
CA ARG A 86 8.59 3.79 17.20
C ARG A 86 7.79 3.23 16.03
N LEU A 87 8.11 3.72 14.83
CA LEU A 87 7.63 3.18 13.56
C LEU A 87 8.76 3.29 12.52
N ASP A 88 9.30 2.18 12.04
CA ASP A 88 10.44 2.16 11.12
C ASP A 88 10.01 2.16 9.65
N ALA A 89 8.85 1.58 9.35
CA ALA A 89 8.29 1.57 8.02
C ALA A 89 6.76 1.65 8.06
N LEU A 90 6.15 2.26 7.04
CA LEU A 90 4.72 2.22 6.77
C LEU A 90 4.47 1.72 5.35
N LEU A 91 3.70 0.65 5.19
CA LEU A 91 3.07 0.28 3.93
C LEU A 91 1.64 0.84 3.91
N ALA A 92 1.44 1.95 3.22
CA ALA A 92 0.13 2.57 3.04
C ALA A 92 -0.61 1.88 1.88
N CYS A 93 -1.38 0.84 2.21
CA CYS A 93 -2.07 -0.03 1.26
C CYS A 93 -3.60 0.14 1.30
N ALA A 94 -4.17 0.72 2.35
CA ALA A 94 -5.62 0.95 2.46
C ALA A 94 -6.15 1.72 1.25
N GLY A 95 -7.26 1.24 0.72
CA GLY A 95 -7.91 1.82 -0.44
C GLY A 95 -8.79 0.79 -1.14
N GLY A 96 -9.42 1.20 -2.23
CA GLY A 96 -10.32 0.31 -2.93
C GLY A 96 -10.81 0.85 -4.26
N SER A 97 -11.56 0.02 -4.98
CA SER A 97 -12.21 0.42 -6.22
C SER A 97 -13.31 1.45 -5.95
N GLY A 98 -13.33 2.52 -6.73
CA GLY A 98 -14.44 3.50 -6.71
C GLY A 98 -15.71 3.01 -7.40
N ARG A 99 -15.66 1.90 -8.14
CA ARG A 99 -16.82 1.38 -8.91
C ARG A 99 -18.09 1.16 -8.10
N PRO A 100 -18.03 0.58 -6.88
CA PRO A 100 -19.23 0.44 -6.04
C PRO A 100 -19.89 1.77 -5.69
N PHE A 101 -19.15 2.87 -5.80
CA PHE A 101 -19.62 4.23 -5.52
C PHE A 101 -19.93 5.03 -6.78
N GLY A 102 -19.86 4.42 -7.98
CA GLY A 102 -20.17 5.05 -9.24
C GLY A 102 -18.99 5.70 -9.98
N ASP A 103 -17.74 5.36 -9.61
CA ASP A 103 -16.56 5.77 -10.38
C ASP A 103 -16.58 5.10 -11.77
N GLY A 104 -16.34 5.90 -12.79
CA GLY A 104 -16.44 5.49 -14.19
C GLY A 104 -15.86 6.54 -15.14
N PRO A 105 -16.44 6.69 -16.34
CA PRO A 105 -15.99 7.71 -17.30
C PRO A 105 -16.32 9.13 -16.82
N LEU A 106 -15.50 10.10 -17.22
CA LEU A 106 -15.53 11.49 -16.75
C LEU A 106 -16.93 12.11 -16.75
N HIS A 107 -17.67 11.97 -17.85
CA HIS A 107 -18.98 12.59 -18.03
C HIS A 107 -20.09 11.94 -17.18
N ALA A 108 -19.87 10.75 -16.64
CA ALA A 108 -20.86 9.99 -15.86
C ALA A 108 -20.52 9.91 -14.36
N THR A 109 -19.31 10.29 -13.95
CA THR A 109 -18.89 10.24 -12.55
C THR A 109 -19.45 11.46 -11.81
N SER A 110 -20.29 11.24 -10.78
CA SER A 110 -20.81 12.30 -9.93
C SER A 110 -19.71 12.87 -9.01
N LEU A 111 -19.91 14.12 -8.53
CA LEU A 111 -19.00 14.71 -7.54
C LEU A 111 -18.93 13.87 -6.25
N GLN A 112 -20.06 13.27 -5.84
CA GLN A 112 -20.09 12.38 -4.67
C GLN A 112 -19.23 11.14 -4.90
N SER A 113 -19.37 10.47 -6.05
CA SER A 113 -18.55 9.30 -6.42
C SER A 113 -17.06 9.63 -6.46
N TRP A 114 -16.73 10.80 -7.04
CA TRP A 114 -15.38 11.36 -7.04
C TRP A 114 -14.85 11.53 -5.63
N ASN A 115 -15.55 12.28 -4.77
CA ASN A 115 -15.11 12.59 -3.41
C ASN A 115 -14.93 11.32 -2.58
N THR A 116 -15.88 10.36 -2.66
CA THR A 116 -15.79 9.09 -1.95
C THR A 116 -14.57 8.27 -2.40
N THR A 117 -14.33 8.20 -3.70
CA THR A 117 -13.20 7.43 -4.25
C THR A 117 -11.85 8.08 -3.91
N VAL A 118 -11.77 9.41 -3.95
CA VAL A 118 -10.57 10.17 -3.57
C VAL A 118 -10.31 10.01 -2.06
N ALA A 119 -11.34 10.14 -1.23
CA ALA A 119 -11.20 9.94 0.22
C ALA A 119 -10.68 8.53 0.54
N LEU A 120 -11.30 7.51 -0.04
CA LEU A 120 -10.93 6.11 0.18
C LEU A 120 -9.48 5.79 -0.22
N ASN A 121 -8.90 6.45 -1.20
CA ASN A 121 -7.57 6.13 -1.72
C ASN A 121 -6.49 7.18 -1.37
N LEU A 122 -6.77 8.47 -1.59
CA LEU A 122 -5.76 9.51 -1.42
C LEU A 122 -5.74 10.07 0.01
N ASN A 123 -6.93 10.33 0.62
CA ASN A 123 -6.95 10.84 1.99
C ASN A 123 -6.44 9.78 2.98
N THR A 124 -6.79 8.50 2.79
CA THR A 124 -6.25 7.41 3.63
C THR A 124 -4.72 7.35 3.58
N ALA A 125 -4.14 7.47 2.38
CA ALA A 125 -2.69 7.49 2.20
C ALA A 125 -2.06 8.74 2.85
N PHE A 126 -2.67 9.91 2.64
CA PHE A 126 -2.20 11.17 3.24
C PHE A 126 -2.26 11.13 4.76
N LEU A 127 -3.41 10.82 5.35
CA LEU A 127 -3.60 10.82 6.80
C LEU A 127 -2.68 9.82 7.49
N SER A 128 -2.62 8.59 6.98
CA SER A 128 -1.74 7.55 7.53
C SER A 128 -0.26 7.92 7.46
N SER A 129 0.19 8.48 6.33
CA SER A 129 1.59 8.89 6.20
C SER A 129 1.93 10.12 7.02
N ARG A 130 0.98 11.07 7.20
CA ARG A 130 1.15 12.22 8.09
C ARG A 130 1.43 11.78 9.53
N GLU A 131 0.63 10.87 10.05
CA GLU A 131 0.82 10.36 11.42
C GLU A 131 2.09 9.52 11.55
N ALA A 132 2.40 8.70 10.55
CA ALA A 132 3.65 7.95 10.53
C ALA A 132 4.89 8.87 10.53
N VAL A 133 4.87 9.94 9.73
CA VAL A 133 5.96 10.92 9.67
C VAL A 133 6.15 11.63 11.02
N LYS A 134 5.07 11.99 11.73
CA LYS A 134 5.18 12.56 13.09
C LYS A 134 6.00 11.64 14.01
N ILE A 135 5.65 10.34 14.05
CA ILE A 135 6.38 9.35 14.86
C ILE A 135 7.84 9.24 14.39
N MET A 136 8.08 9.18 13.07
CA MET A 136 9.42 9.06 12.50
C MET A 136 10.31 10.28 12.77
N LEU A 137 9.75 11.48 12.81
CA LEU A 137 10.48 12.71 13.18
C LEU A 137 10.82 12.70 14.67
N ASP A 138 9.86 12.36 15.54
CA ASP A 138 10.07 12.33 17.00
C ASP A 138 11.14 11.29 17.40
N GLN A 139 11.21 10.14 16.73
CA GLN A 139 12.24 9.12 17.00
C GLN A 139 13.61 9.47 16.44
N ALA A 140 13.72 10.43 15.52
CA ALA A 140 14.96 10.92 14.90
C ALA A 140 15.89 9.84 14.30
N SER A 141 15.34 8.68 13.92
CA SER A 141 16.10 7.57 13.32
C SER A 141 15.72 7.30 11.85
N GLY A 142 14.97 8.24 11.24
CA GLY A 142 14.46 8.10 9.89
C GLY A 142 13.34 7.05 9.78
N GLY A 143 13.05 6.63 8.55
CA GLY A 143 12.00 5.66 8.29
C GLY A 143 11.78 5.40 6.79
N SER A 144 10.77 4.59 6.48
CA SER A 144 10.37 4.30 5.09
C SER A 144 8.86 4.31 4.94
N ILE A 145 8.35 5.18 4.08
CA ILE A 145 6.95 5.19 3.64
C ILE A 145 6.86 4.54 2.26
N VAL A 146 6.05 3.51 2.14
CA VAL A 146 5.80 2.81 0.87
C VAL A 146 4.31 2.85 0.59
N TYR A 147 3.93 3.46 -0.53
CA TYR A 147 2.54 3.51 -0.97
C TYR A 147 2.22 2.38 -1.95
N ILE A 148 0.99 1.88 -1.92
CA ILE A 148 0.41 1.10 -3.01
C ILE A 148 -0.37 2.05 -3.92
N SER A 149 0.27 2.43 -5.03
CA SER A 149 -0.34 3.19 -6.13
C SER A 149 -1.00 2.25 -7.14
N SER A 150 -0.89 2.51 -8.42
CA SER A 150 -1.42 1.66 -9.50
C SER A 150 -0.85 2.07 -10.85
N VAL A 151 -0.74 1.13 -11.79
CA VAL A 151 -0.51 1.43 -13.21
C VAL A 151 -1.63 2.27 -13.84
N ALA A 152 -2.83 2.26 -13.26
CA ALA A 152 -3.94 3.11 -13.69
C ALA A 152 -3.63 4.61 -13.62
N ALA A 153 -2.69 5.02 -12.75
CA ALA A 153 -2.24 6.40 -12.62
C ALA A 153 -1.29 6.86 -13.73
N THR A 154 -0.62 5.92 -14.41
CA THR A 154 0.44 6.24 -15.39
C THR A 154 0.17 5.65 -16.78
N ASN A 155 -0.43 4.47 -16.83
CA ASN A 155 -0.67 3.69 -18.06
C ASN A 155 -2.12 3.20 -18.10
N PRO A 156 -3.13 4.12 -18.11
CA PRO A 156 -4.54 3.74 -18.11
C PRO A 156 -4.92 3.02 -19.42
N VAL A 157 -5.94 2.19 -19.32
CA VAL A 157 -6.55 1.51 -20.49
C VAL A 157 -8.03 1.80 -20.51
N ALA A 158 -8.56 2.15 -21.65
CA ALA A 158 -9.99 2.38 -21.85
C ALA A 158 -10.81 1.08 -21.67
N GLY A 159 -12.12 1.22 -21.55
CA GLY A 159 -13.05 0.10 -21.43
C GLY A 159 -13.11 -0.48 -20.02
N ALA A 160 -12.69 -1.72 -19.85
CA ALA A 160 -12.81 -2.48 -18.59
C ALA A 160 -12.16 -1.81 -17.35
N PHE A 161 -11.16 -0.95 -17.58
CA PHE A 161 -10.41 -0.24 -16.52
C PHE A 161 -10.80 1.25 -16.37
N ASN A 162 -11.96 1.66 -16.88
CA ASN A 162 -12.44 3.03 -16.81
C ASN A 162 -12.85 3.38 -15.37
N THR A 163 -11.92 3.91 -14.59
CA THR A 163 -12.10 4.39 -13.20
C THR A 163 -11.31 5.67 -13.01
N LEU A 164 -11.95 6.81 -13.34
CA LEU A 164 -11.28 8.11 -13.42
C LEU A 164 -10.85 8.63 -12.04
N ALA A 165 -11.75 8.60 -11.07
CA ALA A 165 -11.46 9.10 -9.72
C ALA A 165 -10.40 8.26 -9.03
N TYR A 166 -10.43 6.93 -9.20
CA TYR A 166 -9.38 6.04 -8.71
C TYR A 166 -8.02 6.36 -9.35
N SER A 167 -7.98 6.52 -10.68
CA SER A 167 -6.74 6.86 -11.39
C SER A 167 -6.16 8.20 -10.93
N ALA A 168 -7.02 9.21 -10.74
CA ALA A 168 -6.62 10.52 -10.24
C ALA A 168 -6.09 10.43 -8.79
N ALA A 169 -6.78 9.68 -7.92
CA ALA A 169 -6.32 9.46 -6.53
C ALA A 169 -4.95 8.76 -6.49
N LYS A 170 -4.74 7.74 -7.31
CA LYS A 170 -3.45 7.04 -7.42
C LYS A 170 -2.37 7.93 -8.05
N GLY A 171 -2.73 8.85 -8.95
CA GLY A 171 -1.85 9.92 -9.44
C GLY A 171 -1.44 10.89 -8.32
N GLY A 172 -2.37 11.24 -7.44
CA GLY A 172 -2.10 12.02 -6.23
C GLY A 172 -1.11 11.31 -5.29
N ILE A 173 -1.22 9.99 -5.13
CA ILE A 173 -0.25 9.19 -4.35
C ILE A 173 1.14 9.24 -4.99
N ASN A 174 1.26 9.20 -6.32
CA ASN A 174 2.56 9.37 -7.00
C ASN A 174 3.17 10.74 -6.68
N ALA A 175 2.35 11.79 -6.66
CA ALA A 175 2.80 13.13 -6.27
C ALA A 175 3.22 13.20 -4.79
N LEU A 176 2.47 12.58 -3.86
CA LEU A 176 2.84 12.47 -2.45
C LEU A 176 4.18 11.76 -2.28
N THR A 177 4.45 10.71 -3.07
CA THR A 177 5.71 9.97 -3.05
C THR A 177 6.90 10.87 -3.37
N ILE A 178 6.81 11.64 -4.47
CA ILE A 178 7.90 12.51 -4.92
C ILE A 178 8.11 13.68 -3.97
N ASN A 179 7.01 14.32 -3.53
CA ASN A 179 7.08 15.45 -2.60
C ASN A 179 7.57 15.03 -1.22
N GLY A 180 7.08 13.92 -0.67
CA GLY A 180 7.55 13.40 0.62
C GLY A 180 9.05 13.08 0.60
N ALA A 181 9.53 12.46 -0.48
CA ALA A 181 10.96 12.20 -0.67
C ALA A 181 11.81 13.48 -0.67
N CYS A 182 11.30 14.54 -1.30
CA CYS A 182 11.98 15.84 -1.34
C CYS A 182 11.98 16.53 0.03
N GLN A 183 10.84 16.52 0.73
CA GLN A 183 10.66 17.25 1.99
C GLN A 183 11.40 16.61 3.17
N TYR A 184 11.37 15.27 3.28
CA TYR A 184 11.82 14.53 4.47
C TYR A 184 13.10 13.73 4.24
N GLY A 185 13.75 13.88 3.08
CA GLY A 185 15.01 13.19 2.79
C GLY A 185 16.15 13.57 3.75
N ALA A 186 16.19 14.84 4.20
CA ALA A 186 17.16 15.31 5.19
C ALA A 186 16.96 14.68 6.58
N ASP A 187 15.73 14.28 6.91
CA ASP A 187 15.38 13.60 8.16
C ASP A 187 15.56 12.07 8.07
N GLY A 188 16.10 11.57 6.94
CA GLY A 188 16.33 10.15 6.71
C GLY A 188 15.04 9.37 6.44
N ILE A 189 13.92 10.03 6.13
CA ILE A 189 12.65 9.37 5.80
C ILE A 189 12.54 9.23 4.29
N ARG A 190 12.41 7.99 3.82
CA ARG A 190 12.28 7.65 2.40
C ARG A 190 10.81 7.49 2.02
N PHE A 191 10.46 7.92 0.82
CA PHE A 191 9.13 7.76 0.26
C PHE A 191 9.22 7.08 -1.10
N ASN A 192 8.53 5.95 -1.27
CA ASN A 192 8.45 5.22 -2.53
C ASN A 192 7.03 4.72 -2.77
N ALA A 193 6.69 4.38 -3.99
CA ALA A 193 5.42 3.75 -4.33
C ALA A 193 5.65 2.49 -5.16
N ILE A 194 4.83 1.48 -4.91
CA ILE A 194 4.68 0.29 -5.77
C ILE A 194 3.46 0.53 -6.65
N LEU A 195 3.58 0.27 -7.94
CA LEU A 195 2.52 0.40 -8.93
C LEU A 195 2.10 -0.99 -9.43
N PRO A 196 1.11 -1.62 -8.80
CA PRO A 196 0.55 -2.88 -9.27
C PRO A 196 -0.22 -2.74 -10.59
N ALA A 197 -0.15 -3.77 -11.44
CA ALA A 197 -1.17 -4.05 -12.44
C ALA A 197 -2.26 -4.97 -11.85
N LEU A 198 -3.02 -5.70 -12.69
CA LEU A 198 -4.06 -6.60 -12.20
C LEU A 198 -3.45 -7.66 -11.29
N THR A 199 -3.93 -7.69 -10.06
CA THR A 199 -3.45 -8.56 -8.99
C THR A 199 -4.61 -9.33 -8.38
N LEU A 200 -4.43 -10.62 -8.13
CA LEU A 200 -5.43 -11.49 -7.50
C LEU A 200 -5.64 -11.07 -6.03
N THR A 201 -6.68 -10.29 -5.80
CA THR A 201 -7.10 -9.80 -4.50
C THR A 201 -8.63 -9.81 -4.41
N PRO A 202 -9.22 -9.73 -3.22
CA PRO A 202 -10.69 -9.60 -3.07
C PRO A 202 -11.26 -8.43 -3.89
N MET A 203 -10.57 -7.29 -3.94
CA MET A 203 -10.96 -6.12 -4.72
C MET A 203 -10.98 -6.37 -6.23
N ALA A 204 -10.06 -7.19 -6.74
CA ALA A 204 -9.88 -7.44 -8.17
C ALA A 204 -10.71 -8.62 -8.69
N LYS A 205 -11.46 -9.31 -7.83
CA LYS A 205 -12.19 -10.56 -8.16
C LYS A 205 -13.03 -10.44 -9.44
N ARG A 206 -13.77 -9.33 -9.62
CA ARG A 206 -14.55 -9.08 -10.83
C ARG A 206 -13.66 -8.97 -12.08
N ALA A 207 -12.62 -8.15 -12.02
CA ALA A 207 -11.73 -7.92 -13.14
C ALA A 207 -10.95 -9.20 -13.51
N ALA A 208 -10.57 -10.00 -12.53
CA ALA A 208 -9.86 -11.27 -12.72
C ALA A 208 -10.73 -12.40 -13.29
N SER A 209 -12.06 -12.21 -13.37
CA SER A 209 -13.00 -13.18 -13.98
C SER A 209 -13.66 -12.64 -15.25
N ASP A 210 -13.32 -11.44 -15.69
CA ASP A 210 -13.89 -10.81 -16.88
C ASP A 210 -13.01 -11.13 -18.13
N PRO A 211 -13.55 -11.82 -19.16
CA PRO A 211 -12.76 -12.23 -20.34
C PRO A 211 -12.09 -11.07 -21.06
N ASP A 212 -12.80 -9.94 -21.27
CA ASP A 212 -12.25 -8.79 -21.97
C ASP A 212 -11.08 -8.17 -21.19
N THR A 213 -11.19 -8.15 -19.85
CA THR A 213 -10.11 -7.73 -18.97
C THR A 213 -8.90 -8.68 -19.09
N LEU A 214 -9.13 -9.99 -19.10
CA LEU A 214 -8.05 -10.98 -19.19
C LEU A 214 -7.34 -10.96 -20.56
N ASP A 215 -8.02 -10.65 -21.64
CA ASP A 215 -7.39 -10.46 -22.97
C ASP A 215 -6.45 -9.25 -22.96
N ILE A 216 -6.84 -8.15 -22.31
CA ILE A 216 -5.96 -6.98 -22.12
C ILE A 216 -4.75 -7.34 -21.26
N VAL A 217 -4.95 -8.07 -20.17
CA VAL A 217 -3.88 -8.55 -19.28
C VAL A 217 -2.90 -9.42 -20.04
N LYS A 218 -3.40 -10.36 -20.82
CA LYS A 218 -2.57 -11.26 -21.66
C LYS A 218 -1.68 -10.50 -22.63
N ALA A 219 -2.21 -9.44 -23.24
CA ALA A 219 -1.44 -8.61 -24.18
C ALA A 219 -0.41 -7.73 -23.46
N ARG A 220 -0.72 -7.24 -22.24
CA ARG A 220 0.09 -6.21 -21.57
C ARG A 220 1.03 -6.72 -20.46
N MET A 221 0.87 -7.96 -20.02
CA MET A 221 1.65 -8.53 -18.91
C MET A 221 2.45 -9.77 -19.33
N PRO A 222 3.37 -9.66 -20.29
CA PRO A 222 4.09 -10.81 -20.85
C PRO A 222 4.98 -11.52 -19.82
N VAL A 223 5.52 -10.80 -18.84
CA VAL A 223 6.42 -11.36 -17.82
C VAL A 223 5.67 -12.29 -16.86
N SER A 224 4.38 -12.04 -16.60
CA SER A 224 3.53 -12.94 -15.81
C SER A 224 2.92 -14.10 -16.62
N GLY A 225 3.38 -14.31 -17.87
CA GLY A 225 2.77 -15.28 -18.76
C GLY A 225 1.38 -14.87 -19.26
N GLY A 226 1.03 -13.58 -19.16
CA GLY A 226 -0.27 -13.04 -19.56
C GLY A 226 -1.39 -13.26 -18.53
N GLY A 227 -1.05 -13.59 -17.29
CA GLY A 227 -2.01 -13.73 -16.18
C GLY A 227 -1.88 -12.62 -15.15
N PRO A 228 -2.91 -12.46 -14.28
CA PRO A 228 -2.83 -11.55 -13.12
C PRO A 228 -1.69 -11.94 -12.18
N LEU A 229 -1.11 -10.94 -11.52
CA LEU A 229 -0.07 -11.14 -10.49
C LEU A 229 -0.67 -11.65 -9.17
N SER A 230 0.17 -12.24 -8.34
CA SER A 230 -0.17 -12.58 -6.96
C SER A 230 0.03 -11.36 -6.04
N ALA A 231 -0.66 -11.32 -4.92
CA ALA A 231 -0.43 -10.30 -3.90
C ALA A 231 1.00 -10.37 -3.32
N ASP A 232 1.59 -11.56 -3.31
CA ASP A 232 2.94 -11.81 -2.81
C ASP A 232 4.04 -11.16 -3.68
N ASP A 233 3.82 -11.00 -4.99
CA ASP A 233 4.77 -10.31 -5.87
C ASP A 233 5.02 -8.87 -5.41
N HIS A 234 3.97 -8.20 -4.92
CA HIS A 234 4.06 -6.84 -4.37
C HIS A 234 4.63 -6.83 -2.95
N ALA A 235 4.32 -7.85 -2.15
CA ALA A 235 4.85 -8.00 -0.80
C ALA A 235 6.38 -8.11 -0.79
N GLN A 236 6.99 -8.80 -1.76
CA GLN A 236 8.44 -8.87 -1.92
C GLN A 236 9.07 -7.48 -2.17
N ALA A 237 8.45 -6.69 -3.06
CA ALA A 237 8.90 -5.32 -3.32
C ALA A 237 8.72 -4.42 -2.09
N ALA A 238 7.63 -4.61 -1.32
CA ALA A 238 7.39 -3.88 -0.07
C ALA A 238 8.47 -4.20 0.99
N VAL A 239 8.83 -5.47 1.18
CA VAL A 239 9.94 -5.85 2.08
C VAL A 239 11.23 -5.15 1.67
N PHE A 240 11.60 -5.17 0.38
CA PHE A 240 12.79 -4.48 -0.12
C PHE A 240 12.76 -2.98 0.17
N LEU A 241 11.66 -2.29 -0.16
CA LEU A 241 11.54 -0.85 0.04
C LEU A 241 11.43 -0.44 1.52
N CYS A 242 10.93 -1.31 2.40
CA CYS A 242 10.88 -1.08 3.85
C CYS A 242 12.20 -1.43 4.56
N SER A 243 13.08 -2.20 3.92
CA SER A 243 14.36 -2.63 4.49
C SER A 243 15.51 -1.64 4.26
N ASP A 244 16.65 -1.90 4.90
CA ASP A 244 17.88 -1.11 4.71
C ASP A 244 18.58 -1.40 3.37
N GLU A 245 18.15 -2.46 2.64
CA GLU A 245 18.66 -2.75 1.29
C GLU A 245 18.36 -1.60 0.32
N SER A 246 17.29 -0.85 0.56
CA SER A 246 16.86 0.31 -0.24
C SER A 246 17.18 1.66 0.40
N LYS A 247 18.17 1.73 1.30
CA LYS A 247 18.50 2.94 2.10
C LYS A 247 18.83 4.20 1.27
N HIS A 248 19.17 4.04 0.00
CA HIS A 248 19.45 5.15 -0.92
C HIS A 248 18.38 5.28 -2.02
N ILE A 249 17.22 4.62 -1.86
CA ILE A 249 16.11 4.66 -2.82
C ILE A 249 14.97 5.47 -2.20
N THR A 250 14.67 6.62 -2.80
CA THR A 250 13.54 7.49 -2.41
C THR A 250 12.97 8.18 -3.65
N GLY A 251 11.69 8.57 -3.61
CA GLY A 251 10.98 9.23 -4.71
C GLY A 251 10.64 8.30 -5.89
N GLN A 252 10.80 6.98 -5.74
CA GLN A 252 10.63 6.04 -6.84
C GLN A 252 9.20 5.53 -6.97
N LEU A 253 8.77 5.41 -8.23
CA LEU A 253 7.51 4.79 -8.64
C LEU A 253 7.83 3.43 -9.25
N LEU A 254 7.97 2.41 -8.39
CA LEU A 254 8.39 1.07 -8.78
C LEU A 254 7.22 0.29 -9.37
N ARG A 255 7.27 0.00 -10.66
CA ARG A 255 6.28 -0.88 -11.30
C ARG A 255 6.57 -2.34 -10.95
N VAL A 256 5.55 -3.01 -10.43
CA VAL A 256 5.48 -4.47 -10.28
C VAL A 256 4.23 -4.88 -11.05
N ASP A 257 4.35 -4.93 -12.37
CA ASP A 257 3.21 -4.87 -13.28
C ASP A 257 3.25 -5.90 -14.42
N GLY A 258 4.19 -6.83 -14.38
CA GLY A 258 4.32 -7.88 -15.41
C GLY A 258 4.68 -7.37 -16.81
N GLY A 259 5.09 -6.09 -16.94
CA GLY A 259 5.41 -5.44 -18.22
C GLY A 259 4.31 -4.50 -18.74
N TRP A 260 3.23 -4.31 -17.97
CA TRP A 260 2.08 -3.46 -18.36
C TRP A 260 2.47 -2.05 -18.81
N GLY A 261 3.42 -1.44 -18.11
CA GLY A 261 3.80 -0.05 -18.32
C GLY A 261 4.68 0.22 -19.55
N VAL A 262 5.15 -0.83 -20.23
CA VAL A 262 6.09 -0.75 -21.37
C VAL A 262 5.60 -1.43 -22.64
N ASN A 263 4.39 -2.02 -22.60
CA ASN A 263 3.73 -2.66 -23.75
C ASN A 263 2.46 -1.92 -24.19
#